data_03a4e7053aeae67ef08f6a10c69700c3
#
_entry.id   03a4e7053aeae67ef08f6a10c69700c3
#
_cell.length_a   1.000
_cell.length_b   1.000
_cell.length_c   1.000
_cell.angle_alpha   90.00
_cell.angle_beta   90.00
_cell.angle_gamma   90.00
#
_symmetry.space_group_name_H-M   'P 1'
#
loop_
_entity.id
_entity.type
_entity.pdbx_description
1 polymer ?
#
loop_
_entity_poly.entity_id
_entity_poly.type
_entity_poly.pdbx_seq_one_letter_code
_entity_poly.pdbx_strand_id
1 'polypeptide(L)'
;MCLTVDGVRWTRRQIAGVLGIAAALALAPYAWVRLAAVGHIYTVSQAPSAPVAIVFGAGIYPDGTPMLFLTARLDVARELYAAGKVRAILVSGDNSSADYDEPTAMQTYLVEHGIPADKVVRDFAGRDTYDSCVRARRIFGVEQAILVSQGYHVPRAVAICRAVGIDAAGVGDWTTQH
;
A
#
# COMPACT_ATOMS: atom_id res chain seq x y z
N MET A 1 37.96 -23.86 -14.07
CA MET A 1 37.25 -24.73 -13.14
C MET A 1 35.88 -25.02 -13.75
N CYS A 2 35.59 -26.25 -14.18
CA CYS A 2 34.29 -26.68 -14.67
C CYS A 2 33.50 -27.30 -13.51
N LEU A 3 32.24 -26.86 -13.34
CA LEU A 3 31.31 -27.53 -12.41
C LEU A 3 30.60 -28.66 -13.16
N THR A 4 30.54 -29.84 -12.57
CA THR A 4 29.82 -31.00 -13.09
C THR A 4 28.62 -31.25 -12.16
N VAL A 5 27.42 -31.20 -12.71
CA VAL A 5 26.19 -31.62 -12.02
C VAL A 5 25.56 -32.68 -12.96
N ASP A 6 25.33 -33.91 -12.45
CA ASP A 6 24.70 -35.02 -13.18
C ASP A 6 25.31 -35.33 -14.55
N GLY A 7 26.67 -35.30 -14.68
CA GLY A 7 27.37 -35.64 -15.90
C GLY A 7 27.41 -34.54 -16.99
N VAL A 8 26.76 -33.42 -16.80
CA VAL A 8 26.78 -32.30 -17.75
C VAL A 8 27.94 -31.33 -17.41
N ARG A 9 28.83 -31.10 -18.37
CA ARG A 9 29.99 -30.21 -18.25
C ARG A 9 29.58 -28.79 -18.70
N TRP A 10 29.36 -27.88 -17.74
CA TRP A 10 29.02 -26.48 -18.02
C TRP A 10 30.28 -25.65 -18.36
N THR A 11 30.21 -24.89 -19.42
CA THR A 11 31.24 -23.89 -19.73
C THR A 11 31.06 -22.66 -18.85
N ARG A 12 32.15 -21.90 -18.62
CA ARG A 12 32.10 -20.64 -17.87
C ARG A 12 31.07 -19.65 -18.44
N ARG A 13 30.89 -19.62 -19.77
CA ARG A 13 29.90 -18.77 -20.44
C ARG A 13 28.46 -19.18 -20.11
N GLN A 14 28.18 -20.49 -20.09
CA GLN A 14 26.86 -21.00 -19.72
C GLN A 14 26.52 -20.70 -18.26
N ILE A 15 27.49 -20.92 -17.35
CA ILE A 15 27.32 -20.59 -15.93
C ILE A 15 27.06 -19.10 -15.75
N ALA A 16 27.87 -18.23 -16.39
CA ALA A 16 27.67 -16.78 -16.33
C ALA A 16 26.30 -16.34 -16.88
N GLY A 17 25.84 -16.99 -17.98
CA GLY A 17 24.51 -16.73 -18.56
C GLY A 17 23.38 -17.09 -17.59
N VAL A 18 23.46 -18.29 -16.98
CA VAL A 18 22.44 -18.73 -15.99
C VAL A 18 22.40 -17.82 -14.77
N LEU A 19 23.58 -17.45 -14.26
CA LEU A 19 23.66 -16.50 -13.12
C LEU A 19 23.10 -15.13 -13.48
N GLY A 20 23.37 -14.63 -14.69
CA GLY A 20 22.82 -13.38 -15.19
C GLY A 20 21.30 -13.39 -15.29
N ILE A 21 20.72 -14.47 -15.84
CA ILE A 21 19.27 -14.66 -15.91
C ILE A 21 18.66 -14.75 -14.49
N ALA A 22 19.27 -15.54 -13.61
CA ALA A 22 18.80 -15.67 -12.24
C ALA A 22 18.81 -14.31 -11.49
N ALA A 23 19.88 -13.53 -11.64
CA ALA A 23 19.98 -12.20 -11.08
C ALA A 23 18.92 -11.25 -11.67
N ALA A 24 18.71 -11.27 -12.99
CA ALA A 24 17.69 -10.47 -13.64
C ALA A 24 16.27 -10.82 -13.13
N LEU A 25 15.95 -12.10 -13.01
CA LEU A 25 14.66 -12.56 -12.46
C LEU A 25 14.47 -12.18 -10.99
N ALA A 26 15.52 -12.22 -10.18
CA ALA A 26 15.48 -11.81 -8.78
C ALA A 26 15.29 -10.31 -8.61
N LEU A 27 15.86 -9.49 -9.49
CA LEU A 27 15.79 -8.03 -9.43
C LEU A 27 14.56 -7.45 -10.14
N ALA A 28 13.96 -8.18 -11.08
CA ALA A 28 12.82 -7.70 -11.87
C ALA A 28 11.63 -7.20 -11.03
N PRO A 29 11.18 -7.90 -9.97
CA PRO A 29 10.06 -7.41 -9.15
C PRO A 29 10.39 -6.09 -8.44
N TYR A 30 11.61 -5.96 -7.93
CA TYR A 30 12.06 -4.71 -7.30
C TYR A 30 12.11 -3.55 -8.32
N ALA A 31 12.72 -3.80 -9.48
CA ALA A 31 12.79 -2.82 -10.55
C ALA A 31 11.39 -2.39 -11.02
N TRP A 32 10.48 -3.35 -11.20
CA TRP A 32 9.10 -3.07 -11.55
C TRP A 32 8.40 -2.16 -10.54
N VAL A 33 8.48 -2.46 -9.24
CA VAL A 33 7.89 -1.63 -8.18
C VAL A 33 8.45 -0.21 -8.21
N ARG A 34 9.79 -0.08 -8.35
CA ARG A 34 10.44 1.24 -8.38
C ARG A 34 10.01 2.06 -9.60
N LEU A 35 10.01 1.44 -10.79
CA LEU A 35 9.64 2.11 -12.03
C LEU A 35 8.14 2.50 -12.05
N ALA A 36 7.26 1.62 -11.59
CA ALA A 36 5.82 1.91 -11.54
C ALA A 36 5.46 3.03 -10.55
N ALA A 37 6.30 3.29 -9.55
CA ALA A 37 6.08 4.32 -8.55
C ALA A 37 6.75 5.67 -8.89
N VAL A 38 7.65 5.71 -9.89
CA VAL A 38 8.34 6.95 -10.29
C VAL A 38 7.33 8.01 -10.71
N GLY A 39 7.44 9.22 -10.13
CA GLY A 39 6.55 10.34 -10.44
C GLY A 39 5.14 10.23 -9.83
N HIS A 40 4.89 9.21 -8.97
CA HIS A 40 3.57 8.98 -8.36
C HIS A 40 3.60 9.05 -6.83
N ILE A 41 4.71 9.46 -6.22
CA ILE A 41 4.85 9.61 -4.76
C ILE A 41 5.02 11.10 -4.45
N TYR A 42 4.23 11.60 -3.52
CA TYR A 42 4.10 13.01 -3.22
C TYR A 42 4.11 13.26 -1.71
N THR A 43 4.32 14.50 -1.32
CA THR A 43 3.91 15.01 0.00
C THR A 43 2.42 15.36 -0.01
N VAL A 44 1.80 15.56 1.16
CA VAL A 44 0.39 15.99 1.25
C VAL A 44 0.12 17.25 0.41
N SER A 45 1.00 18.26 0.50
CA SER A 45 0.84 19.52 -0.22
C SER A 45 0.94 19.39 -1.74
N GLN A 46 1.80 18.48 -2.22
CA GLN A 46 2.07 18.27 -3.65
C GLN A 46 1.15 17.22 -4.30
N ALA A 47 0.45 16.42 -3.50
CA ALA A 47 -0.43 15.37 -4.01
C ALA A 47 -1.50 15.94 -4.95
N PRO A 48 -1.76 15.31 -6.11
CA PRO A 48 -2.90 15.64 -6.93
C PRO A 48 -4.20 15.38 -6.16
N SER A 49 -5.27 16.10 -6.49
CA SER A 49 -6.58 15.79 -5.90
C SER A 49 -7.12 14.49 -6.49
N ALA A 50 -7.76 13.68 -5.64
CA ALA A 50 -8.44 12.45 -6.02
C ALA A 50 -9.79 12.33 -5.28
N PRO A 51 -10.75 11.52 -5.77
CA PRO A 51 -12.02 11.32 -5.07
C PRO A 51 -11.85 10.71 -3.68
N VAL A 52 -10.88 9.80 -3.51
CA VAL A 52 -10.74 8.94 -2.32
C VAL A 52 -9.28 8.83 -1.88
N ALA A 53 -9.04 8.85 -0.56
CA ALA A 53 -7.82 8.30 0.01
C ALA A 53 -8.06 6.83 0.40
N ILE A 54 -7.14 5.93 0.05
CA ILE A 54 -7.13 4.54 0.53
C ILE A 54 -6.08 4.44 1.62
N VAL A 55 -6.51 4.11 2.85
CA VAL A 55 -5.62 3.89 4.00
C VAL A 55 -5.51 2.41 4.26
N PHE A 56 -4.29 1.88 4.19
CA PHE A 56 -4.02 0.47 4.49
C PHE A 56 -3.87 0.23 5.99
N GLY A 57 -4.38 -0.88 6.48
CA GLY A 57 -4.21 -1.33 7.85
C GLY A 57 -2.75 -1.55 8.24
N ALA A 58 -2.44 -1.41 9.53
CA ALA A 58 -1.10 -1.61 10.11
C ALA A 58 -1.13 -2.16 11.55
N GLY A 59 -2.31 -2.58 12.00
CA GLY A 59 -2.52 -3.21 13.30
C GLY A 59 -3.20 -2.33 14.33
N ILE A 60 -3.92 -3.00 15.22
CA ILE A 60 -4.57 -2.43 16.40
C ILE A 60 -4.11 -3.16 17.67
N TYR A 61 -4.19 -2.48 18.80
CA TYR A 61 -3.98 -3.09 20.12
C TYR A 61 -5.21 -3.93 20.51
N PRO A 62 -5.09 -4.83 21.53
CA PRO A 62 -6.22 -5.63 22.01
C PRO A 62 -7.42 -4.81 22.54
N ASP A 63 -7.20 -3.57 22.91
CA ASP A 63 -8.24 -2.62 23.32
C ASP A 63 -8.95 -1.94 22.14
N GLY A 64 -8.57 -2.29 20.90
CA GLY A 64 -9.13 -1.72 19.68
C GLY A 64 -8.49 -0.38 19.26
N THR A 65 -7.49 0.13 19.97
CA THR A 65 -6.84 1.38 19.56
C THR A 65 -5.83 1.14 18.43
N PRO A 66 -5.72 2.07 17.45
CA PRO A 66 -4.73 1.98 16.38
C PRO A 66 -3.29 1.98 16.93
N MET A 67 -2.46 1.05 16.44
CA MET A 67 -1.03 1.06 16.72
C MET A 67 -0.35 2.27 16.08
N LEU A 68 0.86 2.61 16.54
CA LEU A 68 1.61 3.80 16.13
C LEU A 68 1.69 4.01 14.61
N PHE A 69 2.00 2.94 13.85
CA PHE A 69 2.06 3.02 12.40
C PHE A 69 0.68 3.29 11.77
N LEU A 70 -0.38 2.70 12.32
CA LEU A 70 -1.74 2.92 11.84
C LEU A 70 -2.19 4.35 12.14
N THR A 71 -1.94 4.84 13.36
CA THR A 71 -2.22 6.24 13.75
C THR A 71 -1.56 7.22 12.78
N ALA A 72 -0.27 7.04 12.47
CA ALA A 72 0.44 7.92 11.54
C ALA A 72 -0.17 7.92 10.13
N ARG A 73 -0.65 6.77 9.63
CA ARG A 73 -1.39 6.70 8.34
C ARG A 73 -2.70 7.48 8.41
N LEU A 74 -3.44 7.31 9.49
CA LEU A 74 -4.72 8.00 9.69
C LEU A 74 -4.54 9.51 9.78
N ASP A 75 -3.47 9.98 10.42
CA ASP A 75 -3.13 11.39 10.47
C ASP A 75 -2.81 11.98 9.09
N VAL A 76 -2.02 11.27 8.26
CA VAL A 76 -1.79 11.67 6.86
C VAL A 76 -3.11 11.74 6.08
N ALA A 77 -4.02 10.79 6.27
CA ALA A 77 -5.32 10.81 5.60
C ALA A 77 -6.19 11.99 6.05
N ARG A 78 -6.14 12.36 7.34
CA ARG A 78 -6.80 13.57 7.88
C ARG A 78 -6.25 14.84 7.25
N GLU A 79 -4.93 14.93 7.13
CA GLU A 79 -4.28 16.09 6.48
C GLU A 79 -4.71 16.20 5.01
N LEU A 80 -4.77 15.11 4.27
CA LEU A 80 -5.26 15.09 2.89
C LEU A 80 -6.72 15.55 2.79
N TYR A 81 -7.57 15.10 3.71
CA TYR A 81 -8.97 15.51 3.75
C TYR A 81 -9.10 17.02 4.12
N ALA A 82 -8.40 17.47 5.15
CA ALA A 82 -8.40 18.87 5.56
C ALA A 82 -7.85 19.81 4.48
N ALA A 83 -6.86 19.37 3.71
CA ALA A 83 -6.33 20.10 2.56
C ALA A 83 -7.24 20.07 1.32
N GLY A 84 -8.41 19.40 1.37
CA GLY A 84 -9.33 19.27 0.25
C GLY A 84 -8.80 18.40 -0.90
N LYS A 85 -7.76 17.62 -0.63
CA LYS A 85 -7.16 16.71 -1.65
C LYS A 85 -8.03 15.50 -1.93
N VAL A 86 -8.85 15.08 -0.95
CA VAL A 86 -9.79 13.97 -1.08
C VAL A 86 -11.15 14.34 -0.49
N ARG A 87 -12.21 13.65 -0.96
CA ARG A 87 -13.59 13.88 -0.51
C ARG A 87 -14.12 12.76 0.38
N ALA A 88 -13.47 11.61 0.38
CA ALA A 88 -13.79 10.45 1.19
C ALA A 88 -12.51 9.67 1.51
N ILE A 89 -12.59 8.82 2.53
CA ILE A 89 -11.50 7.96 2.97
C ILE A 89 -12.02 6.52 2.99
N LEU A 90 -11.38 5.64 2.25
CA LEU A 90 -11.59 4.19 2.30
C LEU A 90 -10.52 3.59 3.23
N VAL A 91 -10.94 3.10 4.38
CA VAL A 91 -10.06 2.38 5.30
C VAL A 91 -10.17 0.89 5.01
N SER A 92 -9.04 0.26 4.67
CA SER A 92 -8.99 -1.14 4.27
C SER A 92 -8.04 -1.90 5.19
N GLY A 93 -8.59 -2.83 5.94
CA GLY A 93 -7.87 -3.58 6.96
C GLY A 93 -8.45 -4.98 7.17
N ASP A 94 -7.86 -5.71 8.12
CA ASP A 94 -8.26 -7.07 8.46
C ASP A 94 -9.40 -7.06 9.50
N ASN A 95 -10.34 -7.98 9.32
CA ASN A 95 -11.39 -8.34 10.26
C ASN A 95 -11.61 -9.86 10.20
N SER A 96 -10.52 -10.62 10.35
CA SER A 96 -10.55 -12.09 10.20
C SER A 96 -10.91 -12.82 11.49
N SER A 97 -10.98 -12.13 12.63
CA SER A 97 -11.41 -12.70 13.90
C SER A 97 -12.43 -11.80 14.63
N ALA A 98 -13.24 -12.40 15.52
CA ALA A 98 -14.27 -11.66 16.25
C ALA A 98 -13.71 -10.54 17.14
N ASP A 99 -12.47 -10.68 17.59
CA ASP A 99 -11.82 -9.75 18.50
C ASP A 99 -10.85 -8.77 17.78
N TYR A 100 -10.87 -8.79 16.43
CA TYR A 100 -9.97 -7.95 15.63
C TYR A 100 -10.72 -7.26 14.49
N ASP A 101 -11.07 -5.99 14.68
CA ASP A 101 -11.79 -5.15 13.72
C ASP A 101 -11.02 -3.86 13.45
N GLU A 102 -10.01 -3.97 12.58
CA GLU A 102 -9.14 -2.85 12.23
C GLU A 102 -9.90 -1.74 11.48
N PRO A 103 -10.77 -2.01 10.48
CA PRO A 103 -11.50 -0.95 9.79
C PRO A 103 -12.43 -0.14 10.70
N THR A 104 -13.05 -0.75 11.71
CA THR A 104 -13.88 -0.02 12.67
C THR A 104 -13.01 0.87 13.56
N ALA A 105 -11.88 0.38 14.04
CA ALA A 105 -10.92 1.18 14.81
C ALA A 105 -10.41 2.38 14.01
N MET A 106 -10.09 2.18 12.73
CA MET A 106 -9.65 3.25 11.83
C MET A 106 -10.73 4.31 11.62
N GLN A 107 -12.00 3.90 11.41
CA GLN A 107 -13.12 4.83 11.28
C GLN A 107 -13.35 5.61 12.58
N THR A 108 -13.36 4.92 13.73
CA THR A 108 -13.55 5.56 15.05
C THR A 108 -12.49 6.64 15.25
N TYR A 109 -11.22 6.33 15.03
CA TYR A 109 -10.14 7.30 15.13
C TYR A 109 -10.36 8.52 14.24
N LEU A 110 -10.68 8.32 12.96
CA LEU A 110 -10.90 9.42 12.01
C LEU A 110 -12.08 10.32 12.44
N VAL A 111 -13.18 9.72 12.90
CA VAL A 111 -14.37 10.43 13.34
C VAL A 111 -14.11 11.24 14.60
N GLU A 112 -13.45 10.66 15.59
CA GLU A 112 -13.02 11.36 16.82
C GLU A 112 -12.09 12.54 16.55
N HIS A 113 -11.37 12.50 15.41
CA HIS A 113 -10.47 13.56 14.99
C HIS A 113 -11.05 14.46 13.89
N GLY A 114 -12.39 14.51 13.77
CA GLY A 114 -13.10 15.52 13.00
C GLY A 114 -13.43 15.19 11.54
N ILE A 115 -13.25 13.94 11.11
CA ILE A 115 -13.73 13.50 9.80
C ILE A 115 -15.19 13.06 9.92
N PRO A 116 -16.13 13.58 9.11
CA PRO A 116 -17.52 13.15 9.15
C PRO A 116 -17.65 11.64 8.87
N ALA A 117 -18.50 10.95 9.65
CA ALA A 117 -18.65 9.49 9.57
C ALA A 117 -19.11 9.02 8.17
N ASP A 118 -19.92 9.82 7.48
CA ASP A 118 -20.40 9.56 6.12
C ASP A 118 -19.29 9.69 5.05
N LYS A 119 -18.13 10.19 5.41
CA LYS A 119 -16.94 10.32 4.55
C LYS A 119 -15.93 9.19 4.75
N VAL A 120 -16.17 8.29 5.71
CA VAL A 120 -15.28 7.15 5.98
C VAL A 120 -15.99 5.84 5.61
N VAL A 121 -15.49 5.17 4.60
CA VAL A 121 -15.97 3.86 4.13
C VAL A 121 -15.05 2.77 4.64
N ARG A 122 -15.61 1.68 5.14
CA ARG A 122 -14.85 0.55 5.70
C ARG A 122 -14.80 -0.62 4.73
N ASP A 123 -13.61 -1.14 4.51
CA ASP A 123 -13.36 -2.42 3.84
C ASP A 123 -12.81 -3.42 4.85
N PHE A 124 -13.58 -4.45 5.14
CA PHE A 124 -13.31 -5.46 6.18
C PHE A 124 -12.53 -6.69 5.69
N ALA A 125 -12.07 -6.68 4.45
CA ALA A 125 -11.36 -7.82 3.87
C ALA A 125 -10.09 -7.43 3.11
N GLY A 126 -9.49 -6.31 3.49
CA GLY A 126 -8.18 -5.88 3.01
C GLY A 126 -7.05 -6.57 3.77
N ARG A 127 -6.89 -7.89 3.57
CA ARG A 127 -5.92 -8.71 4.29
C ARG A 127 -4.48 -8.46 3.86
N ASP A 128 -4.30 -8.04 2.62
CA ASP A 128 -3.03 -7.62 2.07
C ASP A 128 -3.21 -6.44 1.09
N THR A 129 -2.09 -5.94 0.57
CA THR A 129 -2.09 -4.79 -0.33
C THR A 129 -2.83 -5.07 -1.64
N TYR A 130 -2.70 -6.30 -2.18
CA TYR A 130 -3.35 -6.67 -3.43
C TYR A 130 -4.86 -6.78 -3.24
N ASP A 131 -5.31 -7.46 -2.18
CA ASP A 131 -6.72 -7.56 -1.82
C ASP A 131 -7.36 -6.18 -1.68
N SER A 132 -6.74 -5.29 -0.91
CA SER A 132 -7.20 -3.90 -0.72
C SER A 132 -7.35 -3.17 -2.06
N CYS A 133 -6.35 -3.25 -2.96
CA CYS A 133 -6.41 -2.60 -4.26
C CYS A 133 -7.49 -3.20 -5.17
N VAL A 134 -7.59 -4.54 -5.25
CA VAL A 134 -8.62 -5.23 -6.05
C VAL A 134 -10.01 -4.90 -5.55
N ARG A 135 -10.22 -4.89 -4.23
CA ARG A 135 -11.52 -4.59 -3.61
C ARG A 135 -11.88 -3.13 -3.80
N ALA A 136 -10.93 -2.21 -3.62
CA ALA A 136 -11.15 -0.79 -3.92
C ALA A 136 -11.64 -0.61 -5.35
N ARG A 137 -11.02 -1.26 -6.33
CA ARG A 137 -11.40 -1.17 -7.75
C ARG A 137 -12.73 -1.85 -8.06
N ARG A 138 -12.92 -3.11 -7.61
CA ARG A 138 -14.03 -3.96 -8.07
C ARG A 138 -15.29 -3.85 -7.22
N ILE A 139 -15.16 -3.59 -5.93
CA ILE A 139 -16.28 -3.53 -4.97
C ILE A 139 -16.69 -2.09 -4.73
N PHE A 140 -15.72 -1.21 -4.46
CA PHE A 140 -15.98 0.20 -4.15
C PHE A 140 -15.97 1.12 -5.38
N GLY A 141 -15.63 0.60 -6.56
CA GLY A 141 -15.66 1.38 -7.82
C GLY A 141 -14.60 2.48 -7.89
N VAL A 142 -13.52 2.37 -7.12
CA VAL A 142 -12.47 3.39 -7.08
C VAL A 142 -11.64 3.34 -8.36
N GLU A 143 -11.65 4.44 -9.11
CA GLU A 143 -10.86 4.59 -10.35
C GLU A 143 -9.61 5.43 -10.14
N GLN A 144 -9.67 6.39 -9.23
CA GLN A 144 -8.56 7.28 -8.88
C GLN A 144 -8.47 7.43 -7.36
N ALA A 145 -7.26 7.34 -6.79
CA ALA A 145 -7.06 7.41 -5.35
C ALA A 145 -5.69 7.96 -4.96
N ILE A 146 -5.62 8.53 -3.74
CA ILE A 146 -4.37 8.75 -3.02
C ILE A 146 -4.20 7.59 -2.04
N LEU A 147 -3.10 6.85 -2.15
CA LEU A 147 -2.76 5.74 -1.27
C LEU A 147 -1.95 6.25 -0.09
N VAL A 148 -2.35 5.85 1.11
CA VAL A 148 -1.70 6.27 2.37
C VAL A 148 -1.11 5.07 3.09
N SER A 149 0.20 5.09 3.33
CA SER A 149 0.93 4.07 4.09
C SER A 149 2.27 4.63 4.59
N GLN A 150 3.12 3.79 5.22
CA GLN A 150 4.51 4.19 5.50
C GLN A 150 5.31 4.37 4.21
N GLY A 151 6.26 5.31 4.21
CA GLY A 151 7.06 5.68 3.06
C GLY A 151 7.74 4.52 2.36
N TYR A 152 8.26 3.52 3.09
CA TYR A 152 8.87 2.31 2.51
C TYR A 152 7.87 1.41 1.78
N HIS A 153 6.59 1.43 2.18
CA HIS A 153 5.51 0.61 1.61
C HIS A 153 4.83 1.26 0.41
N VAL A 154 4.74 2.60 0.38
CA VAL A 154 4.02 3.37 -0.65
C VAL A 154 4.40 2.98 -2.08
N PRO A 155 5.70 2.80 -2.45
CA PRO A 155 6.05 2.41 -3.82
C PRO A 155 5.39 1.08 -4.24
N ARG A 156 5.33 0.10 -3.33
CA ARG A 156 4.70 -1.19 -3.59
C ARG A 156 3.19 -1.06 -3.72
N ALA A 157 2.55 -0.28 -2.86
CA ALA A 157 1.12 -0.03 -2.92
C ALA A 157 0.73 0.65 -4.25
N VAL A 158 1.48 1.68 -4.67
CA VAL A 158 1.27 2.36 -5.94
C VAL A 158 1.41 1.40 -7.12
N ALA A 159 2.48 0.61 -7.16
CA ALA A 159 2.69 -0.35 -8.24
C ALA A 159 1.54 -1.37 -8.35
N ILE A 160 1.08 -1.91 -7.22
CA ILE A 160 -0.01 -2.90 -7.18
C ILE A 160 -1.35 -2.25 -7.58
N CYS A 161 -1.72 -1.11 -6.97
CA CYS A 161 -3.00 -0.46 -7.27
C CYS A 161 -3.08 -0.01 -8.73
N ARG A 162 -1.97 0.50 -9.31
CA ARG A 162 -1.92 0.83 -10.75
C ARG A 162 -2.04 -0.40 -11.63
N ALA A 163 -1.43 -1.52 -11.26
CA ALA A 163 -1.55 -2.79 -11.99
C ALA A 163 -2.97 -3.35 -12.01
N VAL A 164 -3.79 -3.07 -10.99
CA VAL A 164 -5.22 -3.46 -10.97
C VAL A 164 -6.15 -2.40 -11.58
N GLY A 165 -5.61 -1.32 -12.16
CA GLY A 165 -6.36 -0.33 -12.93
C GLY A 165 -6.90 0.85 -12.10
N ILE A 166 -6.28 1.18 -10.96
CA ILE A 166 -6.53 2.43 -10.23
C ILE A 166 -5.47 3.45 -10.63
N ASP A 167 -5.89 4.66 -11.04
CA ASP A 167 -4.96 5.78 -11.18
C ASP A 167 -4.56 6.27 -9.78
N ALA A 168 -3.42 5.72 -9.29
CA ALA A 168 -2.99 5.85 -7.92
C ALA A 168 -1.80 6.79 -7.78
N ALA A 169 -1.93 7.78 -6.89
CA ALA A 169 -0.85 8.56 -6.31
C ALA A 169 -0.58 8.06 -4.88
N GLY A 170 0.65 8.16 -4.38
CA GLY A 170 1.03 7.73 -3.05
C GLY A 170 1.46 8.89 -2.16
N VAL A 171 1.05 8.89 -0.91
CA VAL A 171 1.55 9.78 0.14
C VAL A 171 1.98 8.93 1.32
N GLY A 172 3.25 9.06 1.72
CA GLY A 172 3.84 8.25 2.79
C GLY A 172 3.93 9.00 4.11
N ASP A 173 3.70 8.28 5.22
CA ASP A 173 4.26 8.70 6.49
C ASP A 173 5.76 8.40 6.52
N TRP A 174 6.56 9.40 6.85
CA TRP A 174 8.02 9.34 6.96
C TRP A 174 8.49 9.65 8.38
N THR A 175 7.57 9.94 9.29
CA THR A 175 7.90 10.35 10.66
C THR A 175 8.07 9.15 11.59
N THR A 176 7.31 8.07 11.32
CA THR A 176 7.36 6.84 12.08
C THR A 176 8.41 5.91 11.46
N GLN A 177 9.60 5.88 12.07
CA GLN A 177 10.70 4.98 11.69
C GLN A 177 10.97 3.97 12.80
N HIS A 178 11.51 2.79 12.44
CA HIS A 178 11.90 1.75 13.38
C HIS A 178 13.14 2.14 14.16
#